data_144219f00f8d4c65eb3c86ad3664b9e4
#
_entry.id   144219f00f8d4c65eb3c86ad3664b9e4
#
_cell.length_a   1.000
_cell.length_b   1.000
_cell.length_c   1.000
_cell.angle_alpha   90.00
_cell.angle_beta   90.00
_cell.angle_gamma   90.00
#
_symmetry.space_group_name_H-M   'P 1'
#
loop_
_entity.id
_entity.type
_entity.pdbx_description
1 polymer ?
#
loop_
_entity_poly.entity_id
_entity_poly.type
_entity_poly.pdbx_seq_one_letter_code
_entity_poly.pdbx_strand_id
1 'polypeptide(L)'
;MYELFLTALVEDADFQAACAVLSGFCAMPPWETVNRVLYFQGPPRPAGISNQSSIDKPMRKDVAFLYKELHQNLSRQSFVLQTRYEVLKDRDMGPSSTSQDLDAMSGILRWADFPDPPTARPVLTQRKIVELWEQKRLLSVMRDNNYLFKTETIEELYRFFRDDIEFRLSRSYLVKPINDYTPLGSAQHHPAEPLHTLPAWEGLTPMDGQNRWILQIKAHVLQDNKPDEIRKAQDQLMAIRSELDGVFDFKTIDRKVHDTRVAMQQQGIQALPQRVMLGKT
;
A
#
# COMPACT_ATOMS: atom_id res chain seq x y z
N MET A 1 -4.98 -14.08 -2.41
CA MET A 1 -5.74 -13.66 -1.21
C MET A 1 -6.60 -12.45 -1.55
N TYR A 2 -7.82 -12.37 -1.00
CA TYR A 2 -8.70 -11.20 -1.13
C TYR A 2 -8.68 -10.37 0.13
N GLU A 3 -8.62 -9.04 -0.02
CA GLU A 3 -8.78 -8.05 1.05
C GLU A 3 -10.11 -7.33 0.82
N LEU A 4 -10.98 -7.36 1.83
CA LEU A 4 -12.22 -6.59 1.88
C LEU A 4 -12.11 -5.58 3.00
N PHE A 5 -12.54 -4.33 2.79
CA PHE A 5 -12.44 -3.34 3.84
C PHE A 5 -13.48 -2.22 3.74
N LEU A 6 -13.82 -1.67 4.90
CA LEU A 6 -14.51 -0.41 5.10
C LEU A 6 -13.50 0.68 5.35
N THR A 7 -13.82 1.92 5.00
CA THR A 7 -12.96 3.09 5.26
C THR A 7 -13.74 4.22 5.90
N ALA A 8 -13.18 4.80 6.97
CA ALA A 8 -13.63 6.05 7.56
C ALA A 8 -12.44 6.98 7.79
N LEU A 9 -12.71 8.28 7.87
CA LEU A 9 -11.71 9.28 8.23
C LEU A 9 -11.96 9.70 9.69
N VAL A 10 -10.87 9.87 10.45
CA VAL A 10 -10.89 10.28 11.84
C VAL A 10 -10.04 11.56 11.95
N GLU A 11 -10.62 12.61 12.47
CA GLU A 11 -9.90 13.88 12.70
C GLU A 11 -8.81 13.65 13.78
N ASP A 12 -7.71 14.38 13.70
CA ASP A 12 -6.61 14.24 14.65
C ASP A 12 -7.05 14.48 16.11
N ALA A 13 -7.95 15.43 16.33
CA ALA A 13 -8.53 15.69 17.63
C ALA A 13 -9.32 14.52 18.23
N ASP A 14 -9.90 13.66 17.37
CA ASP A 14 -10.72 12.51 17.77
C ASP A 14 -9.91 11.21 17.87
N PHE A 15 -8.64 11.25 17.55
CA PHE A 15 -7.79 10.05 17.49
C PHE A 15 -7.78 9.25 18.81
N GLN A 16 -7.62 9.91 19.95
CA GLN A 16 -7.59 9.24 21.26
C GLN A 16 -8.93 8.60 21.60
N ALA A 17 -10.03 9.28 21.28
CA ALA A 17 -11.39 8.75 21.46
C ALA A 17 -11.63 7.53 20.55
N ALA A 18 -11.19 7.60 19.29
CA ALA A 18 -11.27 6.48 18.36
C ALA A 18 -10.48 5.26 18.84
N CYS A 19 -9.25 5.47 19.34
CA CYS A 19 -8.46 4.39 19.93
C CYS A 19 -9.15 3.77 21.16
N ALA A 20 -9.75 4.59 22.03
CA ALA A 20 -10.47 4.11 23.21
C ALA A 20 -11.70 3.26 22.81
N VAL A 21 -12.48 3.72 21.83
CA VAL A 21 -13.63 2.97 21.29
C VAL A 21 -13.17 1.64 20.71
N LEU A 22 -12.14 1.63 19.86
CA LEU A 22 -11.63 0.41 19.24
C LEU A 22 -11.03 -0.54 20.26
N SER A 23 -10.33 -0.03 21.29
CA SER A 23 -9.81 -0.85 22.38
C SER A 23 -10.93 -1.55 23.14
N GLY A 24 -12.01 -0.83 23.46
CA GLY A 24 -13.21 -1.41 24.09
C GLY A 24 -13.92 -2.41 23.19
N PHE A 25 -14.08 -2.08 21.92
CA PHE A 25 -14.75 -2.90 20.93
C PHE A 25 -14.02 -4.22 20.63
N CYS A 26 -12.70 -4.18 20.58
CA CYS A 26 -11.85 -5.34 20.33
C CYS A 26 -11.35 -6.03 21.61
N ALA A 27 -11.64 -5.46 22.79
CA ALA A 27 -11.16 -5.93 24.09
C ALA A 27 -9.62 -6.09 24.16
N MET A 28 -8.89 -5.17 23.51
CA MET A 28 -7.42 -5.19 23.50
C MET A 28 -6.83 -3.77 23.36
N PRO A 29 -5.63 -3.52 23.91
CA PRO A 29 -4.91 -2.30 23.59
C PRO A 29 -4.45 -2.28 22.12
N PRO A 30 -4.14 -1.09 21.55
CA PRO A 30 -3.57 -1.01 20.22
C PRO A 30 -2.20 -1.68 20.13
N TRP A 31 -1.96 -2.37 19.03
CA TRP A 31 -0.62 -2.77 18.63
C TRP A 31 -0.04 -1.67 17.73
N GLU A 32 0.89 -0.91 18.29
CA GLU A 32 1.51 0.22 17.61
C GLU A 32 2.71 -0.24 16.80
N THR A 33 2.78 0.21 15.55
CA THR A 33 3.93 -0.02 14.68
C THR A 33 4.19 1.20 13.81
N VAL A 34 5.45 1.39 13.43
CA VAL A 34 5.84 2.37 12.42
C VAL A 34 6.50 1.63 11.28
N ASN A 35 6.04 1.88 10.07
CA ASN A 35 6.58 1.25 8.87
C ASN A 35 7.19 2.29 7.94
N ARG A 36 8.39 2.01 7.47
CA ARG A 36 8.96 2.65 6.31
C ARG A 36 8.45 1.95 5.06
N VAL A 37 7.73 2.67 4.21
CA VAL A 37 7.08 2.12 3.01
C VAL A 37 7.72 2.72 1.76
N LEU A 38 8.34 1.89 0.94
CA LEU A 38 8.94 2.28 -0.33
C LEU A 38 8.05 1.87 -1.48
N TYR A 39 7.94 2.72 -2.49
CA TYR A 39 7.11 2.51 -3.68
C TYR A 39 7.99 2.34 -4.91
N PHE A 40 7.79 1.23 -5.61
CA PHE A 40 8.53 0.86 -6.80
C PHE A 40 7.59 0.73 -8.00
N GLN A 41 7.83 1.55 -9.02
CA GLN A 41 7.09 1.46 -10.28
C GLN A 41 7.65 0.32 -11.12
N GLY A 42 6.79 -0.57 -11.56
CA GLY A 42 7.14 -1.65 -12.46
C GLY A 42 7.53 -1.17 -13.86
N PRO A 43 8.20 -2.02 -14.63
CA PRO A 43 8.65 -1.71 -15.98
C PRO A 43 7.46 -1.38 -16.90
N PRO A 44 7.67 -0.54 -17.95
CA PRO A 44 6.61 -0.18 -18.90
C PRO A 44 6.00 -1.38 -19.65
N ARG A 45 6.81 -2.42 -19.83
CA ARG A 45 6.35 -3.71 -20.39
C ARG A 45 6.28 -4.73 -19.26
N PRO A 46 5.08 -5.28 -19.00
CA PRO A 46 4.91 -6.30 -17.97
C PRO A 46 5.86 -7.49 -18.20
N ALA A 47 6.63 -7.87 -17.20
CA ALA A 47 7.64 -8.94 -17.31
C ALA A 47 7.54 -9.97 -16.18
N GLY A 48 6.61 -9.76 -15.23
CA GLY A 48 6.57 -10.54 -14.01
C GLY A 48 7.66 -10.15 -13.02
N ILE A 49 7.93 -11.01 -12.06
CA ILE A 49 8.97 -10.83 -11.06
C ILE A 49 9.68 -12.16 -10.81
N SER A 50 10.99 -12.12 -10.69
CA SER A 50 11.82 -13.24 -10.26
C SER A 50 12.44 -12.91 -8.91
N ASN A 51 12.53 -13.89 -8.04
CA ASN A 51 13.11 -13.75 -6.71
C ASN A 51 14.52 -14.36 -6.59
N GLN A 52 15.20 -14.57 -7.71
CA GLN A 52 16.51 -15.26 -7.72
C GLN A 52 17.53 -14.62 -6.78
N SER A 53 17.48 -13.28 -6.64
CA SER A 53 18.38 -12.55 -5.74
C SER A 53 17.99 -12.65 -4.25
N SER A 54 16.74 -13.00 -3.93
CA SER A 54 16.26 -13.07 -2.55
C SER A 54 16.34 -14.46 -1.93
N ILE A 55 16.68 -15.49 -2.72
CA ILE A 55 16.59 -16.86 -2.27
C ILE A 55 17.86 -17.27 -1.50
N ASP A 56 17.77 -17.31 -0.18
CA ASP A 56 18.52 -18.24 0.64
C ASP A 56 17.77 -19.58 0.59
N LYS A 57 18.37 -20.56 -0.07
CA LYS A 57 17.75 -21.89 -0.23
C LYS A 57 17.73 -22.66 1.10
N PRO A 58 16.65 -23.41 1.39
CA PRO A 58 15.46 -23.64 0.57
C PRO A 58 14.32 -22.67 0.89
N MET A 59 13.69 -22.12 -0.16
CA MET A 59 12.47 -21.33 -0.01
C MET A 59 11.32 -22.20 0.51
N ARG A 60 10.56 -21.69 1.46
CA ARG A 60 9.32 -22.33 1.93
C ARG A 60 8.33 -22.48 0.76
N LYS A 61 7.59 -23.59 0.73
CA LYS A 61 6.66 -23.89 -0.39
C LYS A 61 5.54 -22.85 -0.54
N ASP A 62 5.05 -22.31 0.58
CA ASP A 62 4.03 -21.25 0.61
C ASP A 62 4.56 -19.96 -0.02
N VAL A 63 5.77 -19.54 0.30
CA VAL A 63 6.43 -18.36 -0.29
C VAL A 63 6.65 -18.56 -1.78
N ALA A 64 7.08 -19.73 -2.21
CA ALA A 64 7.25 -20.05 -3.63
C ALA A 64 5.93 -19.96 -4.41
N PHE A 65 4.83 -20.41 -3.82
CA PHE A 65 3.50 -20.29 -4.42
C PHE A 65 3.08 -18.83 -4.60
N LEU A 66 3.25 -18.00 -3.57
CA LEU A 66 2.93 -16.58 -3.62
C LEU A 66 3.78 -15.82 -4.64
N TYR A 67 5.07 -16.14 -4.76
CA TYR A 67 5.92 -15.56 -5.81
C TYR A 67 5.45 -15.95 -7.21
N LYS A 68 5.02 -17.21 -7.41
CA LYS A 68 4.45 -17.65 -8.68
C LYS A 68 3.16 -16.89 -9.02
N GLU A 69 2.28 -16.72 -8.05
CA GLU A 69 1.04 -15.94 -8.20
C GLU A 69 1.35 -14.47 -8.54
N LEU A 70 2.28 -13.87 -7.82
CA LEU A 70 2.73 -12.49 -8.05
C LEU A 70 3.33 -12.35 -9.46
N HIS A 71 4.22 -13.27 -9.88
CA HIS A 71 4.80 -13.31 -11.21
C HIS A 71 3.72 -13.34 -12.30
N GLN A 72 2.71 -14.19 -12.16
CA GLN A 72 1.61 -14.31 -13.14
C GLN A 72 0.81 -13.02 -13.26
N ASN A 73 0.51 -12.35 -12.15
CA ASN A 73 -0.22 -11.08 -12.16
C ASN A 73 0.61 -9.97 -12.82
N LEU A 74 1.89 -9.85 -12.44
CA LEU A 74 2.80 -8.83 -12.96
C LEU A 74 3.23 -9.05 -14.41
N SER A 75 3.10 -10.28 -14.94
CA SER A 75 3.32 -10.57 -16.36
C SER A 75 2.19 -10.06 -17.26
N ARG A 76 1.01 -9.80 -16.71
CA ARG A 76 -0.16 -9.31 -17.46
C ARG A 76 -0.24 -7.79 -17.46
N GLN A 77 0.08 -7.17 -16.34
CA GLN A 77 -0.01 -5.74 -16.11
C GLN A 77 1.12 -5.31 -15.19
N SER A 78 1.70 -4.14 -15.45
CA SER A 78 2.68 -3.52 -14.57
C SER A 78 1.99 -2.72 -13.47
N PHE A 79 2.55 -2.80 -12.25
CA PHE A 79 2.00 -2.17 -11.05
C PHE A 79 3.08 -1.43 -10.28
N VAL A 80 2.64 -0.54 -9.39
CA VAL A 80 3.47 -0.03 -8.31
C VAL A 80 3.43 -1.04 -7.16
N LEU A 81 4.61 -1.56 -6.81
CA LEU A 81 4.80 -2.44 -5.65
C LEU A 81 5.22 -1.65 -4.42
N GLN A 82 4.95 -2.20 -3.25
CA GLN A 82 5.40 -1.66 -1.98
C GLN A 82 6.35 -2.64 -1.31
N THR A 83 7.46 -2.12 -0.77
CA THR A 83 8.23 -2.83 0.26
C THR A 83 8.05 -2.11 1.58
N ARG A 84 7.82 -2.85 2.65
CA ARG A 84 7.52 -2.34 3.98
C ARG A 84 8.51 -2.87 4.97
N TYR A 85 9.09 -1.99 5.78
CA TYR A 85 10.04 -2.33 6.82
C TYR A 85 9.59 -1.70 8.12
N GLU A 86 9.54 -2.48 9.18
CA GLU A 86 9.28 -1.95 10.51
C GLU A 86 10.48 -1.15 10.99
N VAL A 87 10.22 0.03 11.54
CA VAL A 87 11.23 0.95 12.07
C VAL A 87 10.85 1.41 13.48
N LEU A 88 11.84 1.63 14.31
CA LEU A 88 11.67 2.12 15.67
C LEU A 88 11.98 3.61 15.72
N LYS A 89 11.02 4.43 16.21
CA LYS A 89 11.16 5.89 16.28
C LYS A 89 12.46 6.31 16.98
N ASP A 90 12.77 5.69 18.12
CA ASP A 90 13.89 6.08 18.95
C ASP A 90 15.26 5.63 18.44
N ARG A 91 15.31 4.59 17.60
CA ARG A 91 16.57 3.99 17.13
C ARG A 91 16.88 4.34 15.68
N ASP A 92 15.85 4.30 14.84
CA ASP A 92 16.02 4.29 13.38
C ASP A 92 15.77 5.66 12.74
N MET A 93 15.38 6.66 13.53
CA MET A 93 15.06 8.00 13.06
C MET A 93 15.91 9.06 13.74
N GLY A 94 16.11 10.20 13.05
CA GLY A 94 16.84 11.35 13.56
C GLY A 94 18.34 11.34 13.29
N PRO A 95 19.05 12.38 13.74
CA PRO A 95 20.45 12.64 13.37
C PRO A 95 21.45 11.61 13.93
N SER A 96 21.08 10.90 14.99
CA SER A 96 21.90 9.83 15.59
C SER A 96 21.59 8.44 15.04
N SER A 97 20.63 8.31 14.12
CA SER A 97 20.29 7.03 13.53
C SER A 97 21.42 6.51 12.62
N THR A 98 21.64 5.21 12.66
CA THR A 98 22.60 4.56 11.77
C THR A 98 21.98 4.35 10.38
N SER A 99 22.84 4.35 9.36
CA SER A 99 22.42 3.99 8.00
C SER A 99 21.76 2.61 7.97
N GLN A 100 20.57 2.53 7.41
CA GLN A 100 19.81 1.29 7.32
C GLN A 100 20.17 0.53 6.04
N ASP A 101 20.66 -0.70 6.19
CA ASP A 101 20.77 -1.65 5.09
C ASP A 101 19.44 -2.39 4.91
N LEU A 102 18.60 -1.87 4.01
CA LEU A 102 17.27 -2.42 3.75
C LEU A 102 17.33 -3.83 3.10
N ASP A 103 18.45 -4.22 2.47
CA ASP A 103 18.60 -5.57 1.94
C ASP A 103 18.94 -6.59 3.04
N ALA A 104 19.56 -6.16 4.12
CA ALA A 104 19.78 -7.01 5.30
C ALA A 104 18.53 -7.12 6.20
N MET A 105 17.67 -6.10 6.17
CA MET A 105 16.44 -6.07 6.97
C MET A 105 15.39 -7.04 6.42
N SER A 106 14.59 -7.61 7.34
CA SER A 106 13.37 -8.35 6.98
C SER A 106 12.27 -7.37 6.65
N GLY A 107 11.63 -7.55 5.50
CA GLY A 107 10.56 -6.69 5.04
C GLY A 107 9.38 -7.47 4.48
N ILE A 108 8.36 -6.75 4.06
CA ILE A 108 7.16 -7.27 3.41
C ILE A 108 7.11 -6.74 1.98
N LEU A 109 7.00 -7.62 0.99
CA LEU A 109 6.68 -7.24 -0.38
C LEU A 109 5.16 -7.31 -0.57
N ARG A 110 4.55 -6.21 -0.95
CA ARG A 110 3.10 -6.09 -1.15
C ARG A 110 2.76 -5.68 -2.58
N TRP A 111 1.86 -6.43 -3.18
CA TRP A 111 1.13 -6.10 -4.39
C TRP A 111 -0.37 -6.02 -4.09
N ALA A 112 -1.07 -5.08 -4.70
CA ALA A 112 -2.51 -4.97 -4.62
C ALA A 112 -3.07 -4.71 -6.02
N ASP A 113 -4.12 -5.44 -6.38
CA ASP A 113 -4.84 -5.23 -7.62
C ASP A 113 -5.74 -3.99 -7.55
N PHE A 114 -6.20 -3.56 -8.71
CA PHE A 114 -7.23 -2.54 -8.80
C PHE A 114 -8.52 -3.07 -8.18
N PRO A 115 -9.19 -2.29 -7.30
CA PRO A 115 -10.39 -2.78 -6.64
C PRO A 115 -11.48 -3.18 -7.62
N ASP A 116 -12.21 -4.22 -7.25
CA ASP A 116 -13.35 -4.71 -8.02
C ASP A 116 -14.42 -3.62 -8.22
N PRO A 117 -15.24 -3.73 -9.26
CA PRO A 117 -16.39 -2.83 -9.43
C PRO A 117 -17.29 -2.83 -8.20
N PRO A 118 -17.93 -1.70 -7.87
CA PRO A 118 -18.86 -1.63 -6.75
C PRO A 118 -19.97 -2.67 -6.91
N THR A 119 -20.24 -3.38 -5.81
CA THR A 119 -21.35 -4.34 -5.70
C THR A 119 -22.61 -3.65 -5.15
N ALA A 120 -23.62 -4.45 -4.76
CA ALA A 120 -24.78 -3.96 -4.02
C ALA A 120 -24.40 -3.29 -2.67
N ARG A 121 -23.17 -3.43 -2.20
CA ARG A 121 -22.61 -2.85 -0.96
C ARG A 121 -21.49 -1.86 -1.31
N PRO A 122 -21.79 -0.67 -1.84
CA PRO A 122 -20.81 0.25 -2.41
C PRO A 122 -19.81 0.81 -1.39
N VAL A 123 -20.10 0.72 -0.08
CA VAL A 123 -19.20 1.13 0.99
C VAL A 123 -18.04 0.15 1.19
N LEU A 124 -18.19 -1.10 0.74
CA LEU A 124 -17.14 -2.10 0.80
C LEU A 124 -16.21 -1.97 -0.41
N THR A 125 -14.94 -1.84 -0.14
CA THR A 125 -13.89 -2.01 -1.15
C THR A 125 -13.34 -3.42 -1.05
N GLN A 126 -13.20 -4.08 -2.21
CA GLN A 126 -12.61 -5.42 -2.27
C GLN A 126 -11.60 -5.51 -3.40
N ARG A 127 -10.50 -6.21 -3.17
CA ARG A 127 -9.45 -6.40 -4.16
C ARG A 127 -8.59 -7.62 -3.88
N LYS A 128 -7.92 -8.09 -4.90
CA LYS A 128 -6.88 -9.11 -4.77
C LYS A 128 -5.58 -8.49 -4.26
N ILE A 129 -4.90 -9.19 -3.36
CA ILE A 129 -3.58 -8.79 -2.85
C ILE A 129 -2.65 -10.00 -2.78
N VAL A 130 -1.35 -9.73 -2.84
CA VAL A 130 -0.29 -10.69 -2.48
C VAL A 130 0.66 -10.00 -1.52
N GLU A 131 0.89 -10.60 -0.37
CA GLU A 131 1.87 -10.15 0.62
C GLU A 131 2.85 -11.28 0.90
N LEU A 132 4.13 -10.96 0.77
CA LEU A 132 5.25 -11.84 1.04
C LEU A 132 5.95 -11.31 2.29
N TRP A 133 5.73 -11.96 3.40
CA TRP A 133 6.26 -11.59 4.71
C TRP A 133 7.69 -12.11 4.91
N GLU A 134 8.45 -11.43 5.76
CA GLU A 134 9.79 -11.83 6.19
C GLU A 134 10.79 -11.99 5.02
N GLN A 135 10.66 -11.15 4.00
CA GLN A 135 11.55 -11.19 2.85
C GLN A 135 12.79 -10.32 3.07
N LYS A 136 13.95 -10.84 2.70
CA LYS A 136 15.22 -10.11 2.66
C LYS A 136 15.59 -9.74 1.22
N ARG A 137 16.55 -8.82 1.07
CA ARG A 137 17.11 -8.39 -0.21
C ARG A 137 16.07 -7.84 -1.19
N LEU A 138 15.03 -7.17 -0.65
CA LEU A 138 13.92 -6.69 -1.46
C LEU A 138 14.34 -5.58 -2.43
N LEU A 139 15.31 -4.72 -2.07
CA LEU A 139 15.83 -3.69 -2.98
C LEU A 139 16.56 -4.34 -4.16
N SER A 140 17.38 -5.36 -3.90
CA SER A 140 18.04 -6.14 -4.95
C SER A 140 17.02 -6.82 -5.86
N VAL A 141 15.97 -7.44 -5.32
CA VAL A 141 14.88 -8.05 -6.10
C VAL A 141 14.18 -7.00 -6.98
N MET A 142 13.88 -5.81 -6.46
CA MET A 142 13.26 -4.74 -7.25
C MET A 142 14.18 -4.30 -8.40
N ARG A 143 15.45 -4.07 -8.12
CA ARG A 143 16.46 -3.66 -9.11
C ARG A 143 16.63 -4.70 -10.22
N ASP A 144 16.80 -5.98 -9.86
CA ASP A 144 17.01 -7.09 -10.81
C ASP A 144 15.82 -7.31 -11.74
N ASN A 145 14.63 -6.90 -11.32
CA ASN A 145 13.39 -6.97 -12.10
C ASN A 145 13.00 -5.63 -12.76
N ASN A 146 13.93 -4.66 -12.82
CA ASN A 146 13.72 -3.35 -13.44
C ASN A 146 12.57 -2.53 -12.83
N TYR A 147 12.32 -2.71 -11.52
CA TYR A 147 11.43 -1.85 -10.78
C TYR A 147 12.16 -0.59 -10.33
N LEU A 148 11.60 0.57 -10.63
CA LEU A 148 12.21 1.86 -10.34
C LEU A 148 11.65 2.42 -9.02
N PHE A 149 12.53 2.73 -8.09
CA PHE A 149 12.15 3.44 -6.87
C PHE A 149 11.55 4.80 -7.24
N LYS A 150 10.45 5.19 -6.59
CA LYS A 150 9.75 6.46 -6.84
C LYS A 150 9.71 7.36 -5.63
N THR A 151 9.31 6.81 -4.51
CA THR A 151 9.17 7.58 -3.27
C THR A 151 9.12 6.63 -2.08
N GLU A 152 9.25 7.20 -0.92
CA GLU A 152 9.06 6.51 0.35
C GLU A 152 8.26 7.37 1.33
N THR A 153 7.57 6.70 2.24
CA THR A 153 6.76 7.33 3.29
C THR A 153 7.00 6.61 4.62
N ILE A 154 6.70 7.29 5.70
CA ILE A 154 6.57 6.65 7.01
C ILE A 154 5.09 6.49 7.31
N GLU A 155 4.67 5.30 7.68
CA GLU A 155 3.31 4.98 8.08
C GLU A 155 3.27 4.69 9.57
N GLU A 156 2.54 5.50 10.31
CA GLU A 156 2.20 5.27 11.71
C GLU A 156 0.92 4.47 11.77
N LEU A 157 0.88 3.41 12.58
CA LEU A 157 -0.15 2.40 12.50
C LEU A 157 -0.52 1.88 13.88
N TYR A 158 -1.82 1.91 14.21
CA TYR A 158 -2.44 1.34 15.40
C TYR A 158 -3.41 0.25 14.97
N ARG A 159 -3.16 -0.98 15.40
CA ARG A 159 -3.92 -2.17 14.99
C ARG A 159 -4.64 -2.78 16.16
N PHE A 160 -5.88 -3.17 15.90
CA PHE A 160 -6.72 -3.91 16.84
C PHE A 160 -7.30 -5.11 16.09
N PHE A 161 -7.63 -6.16 16.82
CA PHE A 161 -8.17 -7.38 16.24
C PHE A 161 -9.38 -7.85 17.03
N ARG A 162 -10.41 -8.25 16.32
CA ARG A 162 -11.58 -8.96 16.89
C ARG A 162 -11.90 -10.12 15.95
N ASP A 163 -11.72 -11.33 16.43
CA ASP A 163 -11.78 -12.54 15.61
C ASP A 163 -10.82 -12.43 14.39
N ASP A 164 -11.34 -12.65 13.18
CA ASP A 164 -10.57 -12.59 11.92
C ASP A 164 -10.58 -11.19 11.29
N ILE A 165 -11.03 -10.17 12.02
CA ILE A 165 -11.15 -8.81 11.52
C ILE A 165 -10.05 -7.93 12.12
N GLU A 166 -9.33 -7.23 11.25
CA GLU A 166 -8.34 -6.22 11.60
C GLU A 166 -8.95 -4.81 11.55
N PHE A 167 -8.77 -4.03 12.61
CA PHE A 167 -9.09 -2.61 12.67
C PHE A 167 -7.78 -1.85 12.66
N ARG A 168 -7.61 -0.97 11.69
CA ARG A 168 -6.35 -0.30 11.42
C ARG A 168 -6.57 1.19 11.34
N LEU A 169 -6.06 1.95 12.32
CA LEU A 169 -5.88 3.39 12.24
C LEU A 169 -4.48 3.68 11.73
N SER A 170 -4.37 4.41 10.63
CA SER A 170 -3.08 4.72 10.02
C SER A 170 -2.99 6.17 9.57
N ARG A 171 -1.78 6.72 9.64
CA ARG A 171 -1.42 8.02 9.09
C ARG A 171 -0.07 7.90 8.39
N SER A 172 0.04 8.50 7.22
CA SER A 172 1.26 8.48 6.42
C SER A 172 1.91 9.84 6.41
N TYR A 173 3.25 9.84 6.42
CA TYR A 173 4.08 11.02 6.42
C TYR A 173 5.04 11.01 5.25
N LEU A 174 5.31 12.18 4.70
CA LEU A 174 6.39 12.42 3.75
C LEU A 174 7.72 12.51 4.50
N VAL A 175 8.74 11.84 3.97
CA VAL A 175 10.10 11.85 4.55
C VAL A 175 10.95 13.03 4.05
N LYS A 176 10.47 13.74 3.02
CA LYS A 176 11.10 14.93 2.45
C LYS A 176 10.10 16.08 2.44
N PRO A 177 10.55 17.33 2.50
CA PRO A 177 9.68 18.48 2.26
C PRO A 177 8.99 18.37 0.91
N ILE A 178 7.75 18.84 0.79
CA ILE A 178 6.94 18.76 -0.45
C ILE A 178 7.68 19.37 -1.65
N ASN A 179 8.47 20.42 -1.43
CA ASN A 179 9.22 21.11 -2.47
C ASN A 179 10.36 20.27 -3.08
N ASP A 180 10.78 19.18 -2.42
CA ASP A 180 11.83 18.28 -2.89
C ASP A 180 11.32 17.16 -3.77
N TYR A 181 9.98 17.06 -3.94
CA TYR A 181 9.38 16.05 -4.80
C TYR A 181 9.33 16.55 -6.24
N THR A 182 10.01 15.82 -7.13
CA THR A 182 9.95 16.10 -8.58
C THR A 182 8.71 15.44 -9.18
N PRO A 183 8.00 16.11 -10.12
CA PRO A 183 6.87 15.52 -10.82
C PRO A 183 7.23 14.19 -11.51
N LEU A 184 6.30 13.25 -11.53
CA LEU A 184 6.41 11.91 -12.15
C LEU A 184 6.52 12.00 -13.68
N GLY A 185 7.43 12.63 -14.27
CA GLY A 185 7.56 12.80 -15.72
C GLY A 185 8.63 13.76 -16.16
N SER A 186 9.32 14.40 -15.23
CA SER A 186 10.44 15.28 -15.57
C SER A 186 11.62 14.46 -16.09
N ALA A 187 12.16 14.86 -17.24
CA ALA A 187 13.20 14.13 -17.97
C ALA A 187 14.63 14.19 -17.34
N GLN A 188 14.78 14.83 -16.18
CA GLN A 188 16.08 14.91 -15.49
C GLN A 188 16.11 13.89 -14.34
N HIS A 189 16.42 12.64 -14.65
CA HIS A 189 16.47 11.62 -13.62
C HIS A 189 17.86 11.05 -13.40
N HIS A 190 18.50 11.52 -12.35
CA HIS A 190 19.24 10.57 -11.52
C HIS A 190 18.18 9.61 -10.91
N PRO A 191 18.39 8.29 -10.98
CA PRO A 191 17.46 7.38 -10.36
C PRO A 191 17.34 7.76 -8.88
N ALA A 192 16.12 8.09 -8.46
CA ALA A 192 15.87 8.36 -7.05
C ALA A 192 16.26 7.12 -6.25
N GLU A 193 16.94 7.30 -5.13
CA GLU A 193 17.32 6.21 -4.23
C GLU A 193 16.63 6.40 -2.88
N PRO A 194 16.32 5.32 -2.15
CA PRO A 194 15.85 5.40 -0.79
C PRO A 194 16.83 6.16 0.10
N LEU A 195 16.34 6.88 1.08
CA LEU A 195 17.20 7.56 2.04
C LEU A 195 18.05 6.55 2.83
N HIS A 196 19.32 6.84 3.04
CA HIS A 196 20.19 6.00 3.87
C HIS A 196 19.85 6.12 5.35
N THR A 197 19.42 7.32 5.79
CA THR A 197 19.00 7.61 7.17
C THR A 197 17.64 8.31 7.13
N LEU A 198 16.78 8.02 8.10
CA LEU A 198 15.49 8.66 8.23
C LEU A 198 15.60 9.99 8.99
N PRO A 199 14.81 11.01 8.63
CA PRO A 199 14.76 12.26 9.40
C PRO A 199 14.22 12.02 10.82
N ALA A 200 14.36 13.01 11.68
CA ALA A 200 13.72 12.99 12.99
C ALA A 200 12.19 12.95 12.84
N TRP A 201 11.52 12.30 13.78
CA TRP A 201 10.06 12.14 13.75
C TRP A 201 9.33 13.48 13.62
N GLU A 202 9.78 14.48 14.34
CA GLU A 202 9.23 15.84 14.38
C GLU A 202 9.40 16.60 13.05
N GLY A 203 10.31 16.15 12.21
CA GLY A 203 10.55 16.72 10.87
C GLY A 203 9.68 16.12 9.77
N LEU A 204 8.84 15.12 10.10
CA LEU A 204 7.94 14.50 9.13
C LEU A 204 6.73 15.38 8.86
N THR A 205 6.27 15.39 7.61
CA THR A 205 5.08 16.13 7.19
C THR A 205 3.95 15.15 6.89
N PRO A 206 2.76 15.25 7.53
CA PRO A 206 1.62 14.41 7.18
C PRO A 206 1.27 14.53 5.70
N MET A 207 0.95 13.41 5.06
CA MET A 207 0.53 13.40 3.65
C MET A 207 -0.85 14.02 3.45
N ASP A 208 -1.75 13.85 4.41
CA ASP A 208 -3.06 14.50 4.40
C ASP A 208 -2.94 15.91 4.94
N GLY A 209 -3.32 16.91 4.12
CA GLY A 209 -3.24 18.33 4.51
C GLY A 209 -4.13 18.71 5.70
N GLN A 210 -5.11 17.89 6.04
CA GLN A 210 -5.98 18.03 7.22
C GLN A 210 -5.49 17.19 8.41
N ASN A 211 -4.37 16.51 8.27
CA ASN A 211 -3.75 15.68 9.32
C ASN A 211 -4.69 14.60 9.89
N ARG A 212 -5.57 14.03 9.06
CA ARG A 212 -6.53 13.00 9.49
C ARG A 212 -5.90 11.61 9.50
N TRP A 213 -6.51 10.76 10.29
CA TRP A 213 -6.26 9.33 10.32
C TRP A 213 -7.23 8.58 9.39
N ILE A 214 -6.76 7.50 8.84
CA ILE A 214 -7.58 6.60 8.03
C ILE A 214 -7.88 5.37 8.88
N LEU A 215 -9.14 5.15 9.22
CA LEU A 215 -9.62 3.90 9.78
C LEU A 215 -10.00 2.96 8.64
N GLN A 216 -9.38 1.79 8.62
CA GLN A 216 -9.79 0.68 7.75
C GLN A 216 -10.16 -0.52 8.62
N ILE A 217 -11.35 -1.09 8.39
CA ILE A 217 -11.77 -2.36 9.01
C ILE A 217 -11.70 -3.42 7.95
N LYS A 218 -10.85 -4.43 8.13
CA LYS A 218 -10.43 -5.37 7.10
C LYS A 218 -10.75 -6.81 7.44
N ALA A 219 -11.20 -7.53 6.42
CA ALA A 219 -11.28 -8.98 6.42
C ALA A 219 -10.38 -9.54 5.31
N HIS A 220 -9.70 -10.64 5.57
CA HIS A 220 -8.88 -11.34 4.60
C HIS A 220 -9.46 -12.71 4.28
N VAL A 221 -9.72 -12.97 3.00
CA VAL A 221 -10.16 -14.27 2.50
C VAL A 221 -9.00 -14.91 1.76
N LEU A 222 -8.52 -16.04 2.29
CA LEU A 222 -7.31 -16.69 1.76
C LEU A 222 -7.52 -17.26 0.35
N GLN A 223 -8.72 -17.76 0.06
CA GLN A 223 -9.05 -18.40 -1.20
C GLN A 223 -10.06 -17.55 -1.98
N ASP A 224 -9.62 -17.01 -3.11
CA ASP A 224 -10.44 -16.16 -4.00
C ASP A 224 -11.52 -16.92 -4.80
N ASN A 225 -11.44 -18.24 -4.84
CA ASN A 225 -12.39 -19.11 -5.54
C ASN A 225 -13.55 -19.61 -4.66
N LYS A 226 -13.70 -19.08 -3.44
CA LYS A 226 -14.78 -19.45 -2.51
C LYS A 226 -15.75 -18.27 -2.30
N PRO A 227 -16.78 -18.13 -3.14
CA PRO A 227 -17.73 -17.02 -3.05
C PRO A 227 -18.47 -16.95 -1.71
N ASP A 228 -18.68 -18.10 -1.04
CA ASP A 228 -19.34 -18.13 0.26
C ASP A 228 -18.48 -17.55 1.38
N GLU A 229 -17.15 -17.76 1.35
CA GLU A 229 -16.23 -17.12 2.29
C GLU A 229 -16.17 -15.61 2.08
N ILE A 230 -16.18 -15.16 0.83
CA ILE A 230 -16.24 -13.72 0.50
C ILE A 230 -17.54 -13.12 1.02
N ARG A 231 -18.69 -13.79 0.79
CA ARG A 231 -19.99 -13.32 1.28
C ARG A 231 -20.02 -13.25 2.81
N LYS A 232 -19.50 -14.27 3.49
CA LYS A 232 -19.39 -14.28 4.96
C LYS A 232 -18.57 -13.08 5.46
N ALA A 233 -17.43 -12.81 4.85
CA ALA A 233 -16.59 -11.66 5.20
C ALA A 233 -17.32 -10.32 4.94
N GLN A 234 -18.05 -10.20 3.83
CA GLN A 234 -18.90 -9.03 3.56
C GLN A 234 -19.98 -8.84 4.64
N ASP A 235 -20.67 -9.92 5.04
CA ASP A 235 -21.71 -9.88 6.06
C ASP A 235 -21.14 -9.48 7.42
N GLN A 236 -19.98 -10.02 7.81
CA GLN A 236 -19.27 -9.64 9.03
C GLN A 236 -18.89 -8.15 9.05
N LEU A 237 -18.31 -7.64 7.97
CA LEU A 237 -17.95 -6.22 7.87
C LEU A 237 -19.17 -5.31 7.92
N MET A 238 -20.30 -5.71 7.30
CA MET A 238 -21.55 -4.94 7.37
C MET A 238 -22.20 -4.98 8.76
N ALA A 239 -22.10 -6.08 9.49
CA ALA A 239 -22.53 -6.17 10.88
C ALA A 239 -21.71 -5.21 11.76
N ILE A 240 -20.36 -5.24 11.65
CA ILE A 240 -19.47 -4.33 12.37
C ILE A 240 -19.77 -2.86 12.03
N ARG A 241 -20.02 -2.56 10.76
CA ARG A 241 -20.45 -1.21 10.36
C ARG A 241 -21.69 -0.76 11.10
N SER A 242 -22.67 -1.66 11.24
CA SER A 242 -23.92 -1.35 11.96
C SER A 242 -23.70 -1.19 13.47
N GLU A 243 -22.79 -1.98 14.06
CA GLU A 243 -22.42 -1.85 15.48
C GLU A 243 -21.70 -0.52 15.78
N LEU A 244 -20.94 0.01 14.81
CA LEU A 244 -20.18 1.25 14.91
C LEU A 244 -20.89 2.46 14.25
N ASP A 245 -22.17 2.30 13.89
CA ASP A 245 -22.95 3.39 13.30
C ASP A 245 -23.10 4.56 14.30
N GLY A 246 -22.94 5.77 13.81
CA GLY A 246 -22.92 6.97 14.64
C GLY A 246 -21.59 7.22 15.38
N VAL A 247 -20.65 6.27 15.37
CA VAL A 247 -19.29 6.47 15.91
C VAL A 247 -18.31 6.81 14.79
N PHE A 248 -18.35 6.06 13.70
CA PHE A 248 -17.48 6.29 12.53
C PHE A 248 -18.32 6.48 11.27
N ASP A 249 -17.98 7.50 10.48
CA ASP A 249 -18.62 7.79 9.20
C ASP A 249 -17.93 7.02 8.07
N PHE A 250 -18.41 5.79 7.81
CA PHE A 250 -17.89 4.95 6.73
C PHE A 250 -18.31 5.45 5.36
N LYS A 251 -17.32 5.76 4.53
CA LYS A 251 -17.51 6.37 3.22
C LYS A 251 -17.25 5.41 2.07
N THR A 252 -17.99 5.61 0.99
CA THR A 252 -17.67 5.01 -0.29
C THR A 252 -16.48 5.78 -0.89
N ILE A 253 -15.36 5.09 -1.10
CA ILE A 253 -14.16 5.66 -1.68
C ILE A 253 -14.12 5.35 -3.18
N ASP A 254 -13.79 6.33 -4.02
CA ASP A 254 -13.54 6.08 -5.44
C ASP A 254 -12.39 5.06 -5.56
N ARG A 255 -12.67 3.93 -6.19
CA ARG A 255 -11.69 2.85 -6.36
C ARG A 255 -10.41 3.30 -7.09
N LYS A 256 -10.46 4.37 -7.88
CA LYS A 256 -9.29 4.96 -8.54
C LYS A 256 -8.22 5.45 -7.57
N VAL A 257 -8.59 5.82 -6.35
CA VAL A 257 -7.64 6.18 -5.27
C VAL A 257 -6.70 5.03 -4.95
N HIS A 258 -7.16 3.80 -5.16
CA HIS A 258 -6.39 2.59 -4.91
C HIS A 258 -5.73 2.01 -6.19
N ASP A 259 -5.71 2.74 -7.30
CA ASP A 259 -5.13 2.26 -8.56
C ASP A 259 -3.60 2.30 -8.51
N THR A 260 -2.99 1.14 -8.50
CA THR A 260 -1.55 0.96 -8.52
C THR A 260 -1.01 0.51 -9.88
N ARG A 261 -1.88 0.46 -10.91
CA ARG A 261 -1.47 0.06 -12.27
C ARG A 261 -0.61 1.12 -12.92
N VAL A 262 0.46 0.69 -13.56
CA VAL A 262 1.30 1.55 -14.37
C VAL A 262 0.71 1.63 -15.78
N ALA A 263 0.50 2.85 -16.29
CA ALA A 263 0.02 3.05 -17.65
C ALA A 263 1.04 2.46 -18.65
N MET A 264 0.56 1.61 -19.55
CA MET A 264 1.40 1.13 -20.64
C MET A 264 1.75 2.29 -21.57
N GLN A 265 3.04 2.52 -21.83
CA GLN A 265 3.45 3.40 -22.92
C GLN A 265 3.06 2.74 -24.23
N GLN A 266 2.04 3.26 -24.88
CA GLN A 266 1.75 2.92 -26.29
C GLN A 266 2.91 3.43 -27.12
N GLN A 267 3.81 2.54 -27.50
CA GLN A 267 4.82 2.86 -28.51
C GLN A 267 4.09 3.03 -29.84
N GLY A 268 4.12 4.23 -30.38
CA GLY A 268 3.92 4.42 -31.82
C GLY A 268 2.60 4.97 -32.30
N ILE A 269 1.78 5.60 -31.48
CA ILE A 269 0.77 6.52 -32.03
C ILE A 269 1.35 7.94 -31.86
N GLN A 270 2.20 8.38 -32.80
CA GLN A 270 2.33 9.81 -33.05
C GLN A 270 0.90 10.30 -33.35
N ALA A 271 0.38 11.17 -32.45
CA ALA A 271 -0.86 11.87 -32.74
C ALA A 271 -0.67 12.52 -34.12
N LEU A 272 -1.38 12.02 -35.12
CA LEU A 272 -1.41 12.67 -36.43
C LEU A 272 -1.79 14.12 -36.18
N PRO A 273 -1.01 15.10 -36.73
CA PRO A 273 -1.34 16.49 -36.57
C PRO A 273 -2.76 16.69 -37.10
N GLN A 274 -3.67 17.13 -36.25
CA GLN A 274 -5.03 17.50 -36.65
C GLN A 274 -4.87 18.63 -37.66
N ARG A 275 -5.01 18.31 -38.95
CA ARG A 275 -5.19 19.32 -39.99
C ARG A 275 -6.50 20.01 -39.73
N VAL A 276 -6.44 21.18 -39.10
CA VAL A 276 -7.57 22.09 -39.05
C VAL A 276 -7.84 22.52 -40.51
N MET A 277 -8.83 21.97 -41.12
CA MET A 277 -9.36 22.47 -42.41
C MET A 277 -10.10 23.78 -42.09
N LEU A 278 -9.41 24.89 -42.23
CA LEU A 278 -10.05 26.19 -42.30
C LEU A 278 -10.92 26.21 -43.55
N GLY A 279 -12.22 26.13 -43.36
CA GLY A 279 -13.21 26.29 -44.43
C GLY A 279 -13.00 27.67 -45.08
N LYS A 280 -12.78 27.67 -46.37
CA LYS A 280 -12.92 28.89 -47.19
C LYS A 280 -14.39 29.22 -47.27
N THR A 281 -14.76 30.42 -46.78
CA THR A 281 -15.96 31.16 -47.12
C THR A 281 -15.91 31.58 -48.57
#